data_2f8151039c57a1c09630ff4f79aca7b4
#
_entry.id   2f8151039c57a1c09630ff4f79aca7b4
#
_cell.length_a   1.000
_cell.length_b   1.000
_cell.length_c   1.000
_cell.angle_alpha   90.00
_cell.angle_beta   90.00
_cell.angle_gamma   90.00
#
_symmetry.space_group_name_H-M   'P 1'
#
loop_
_entity.id
_entity.type
_entity.pdbx_description
1 polymer ?
#
loop_
_entity_poly.entity_id
_entity_poly.type
_entity_poly.pdbx_seq_one_letter_code
_entity_poly.pdbx_strand_id
1 'polypeptide(L)'
;SEQADALLMAWYPGARGGDAVAETILGRNNPAGRLPITIPRAEGQIPVYYNKKRPANHDYTDLTAAPLYPFGYGLSYSTFEYGSLEARQSGDNVLEVSCRIRNTSDREGDEVVQLYISDMVASTVRPPRQLGGFRRIRLAPGEQRQVSFTLGDEALALIDPQGRRGIGLRTHEDDAEDQQPGQRQKNRHGPNLTFCKKLSHMQRLFTYRPAKAGTYHCAPPESSRRR
;
A
#
# COMPACT_ATOMS: atom_id res chain seq x y z
N SER A 1 10.05 -13.02 -17.90
CA SER A 1 9.86 -13.62 -16.56
C SER A 1 9.32 -15.04 -16.63
N GLU A 2 8.58 -15.40 -17.69
CA GLU A 2 8.01 -16.74 -17.85
C GLU A 2 9.09 -17.82 -18.10
N GLN A 3 10.28 -17.42 -18.52
CA GLN A 3 11.41 -18.31 -18.82
C GLN A 3 12.46 -18.35 -17.71
N ALA A 4 12.24 -17.67 -16.59
CA ALA A 4 13.20 -17.59 -15.49
C ALA A 4 12.54 -18.05 -14.17
N ASP A 5 13.19 -18.97 -13.46
CA ASP A 5 12.74 -19.44 -12.15
C ASP A 5 12.89 -18.37 -11.08
N ALA A 6 13.88 -17.48 -11.23
CA ALA A 6 14.10 -16.34 -10.33
C ALA A 6 14.64 -15.14 -11.12
N LEU A 7 14.33 -13.94 -10.64
CA LEU A 7 14.80 -12.68 -11.22
C LEU A 7 15.36 -11.78 -10.12
N LEU A 8 16.64 -11.40 -10.26
CA LEU A 8 17.31 -10.44 -9.39
C LEU A 8 17.50 -9.11 -10.13
N MET A 9 16.83 -8.07 -9.66
CA MET A 9 17.00 -6.70 -10.17
C MET A 9 18.10 -6.00 -9.36
N ALA A 10 19.31 -5.96 -9.90
CA ALA A 10 20.48 -5.43 -9.20
C ALA A 10 20.75 -3.95 -9.49
N TRP A 11 20.07 -3.34 -10.47
CA TRP A 11 20.29 -1.94 -10.91
C TRP A 11 21.77 -1.68 -11.26
N TYR A 12 22.33 -0.59 -10.75
CA TYR A 12 23.74 -0.20 -10.84
C TYR A 12 24.44 -0.43 -9.51
N PRO A 13 24.93 -1.65 -9.22
CA PRO A 13 25.31 -2.04 -7.86
C PRO A 13 26.69 -1.51 -7.41
N GLY A 14 27.40 -0.75 -8.24
CA GLY A 14 28.67 -0.13 -7.91
C GLY A 14 29.85 -1.11 -7.84
N ALA A 15 30.96 -0.67 -7.26
CA ALA A 15 32.23 -1.39 -7.25
C ALA A 15 32.19 -2.75 -6.54
N ARG A 16 31.33 -2.92 -5.54
CA ARG A 16 31.12 -4.19 -4.80
C ARG A 16 29.91 -4.99 -5.28
N GLY A 17 29.41 -4.65 -6.48
CA GLY A 17 28.21 -5.26 -7.02
C GLY A 17 28.31 -6.75 -7.27
N GLY A 18 29.46 -7.21 -7.73
CA GLY A 18 29.72 -8.65 -7.94
C GLY A 18 29.60 -9.45 -6.66
N ASP A 19 30.20 -8.97 -5.56
CA ASP A 19 30.10 -9.60 -4.24
C ASP A 19 28.64 -9.63 -3.76
N ALA A 20 27.93 -8.49 -3.83
CA ALA A 20 26.55 -8.40 -3.37
C ALA A 20 25.60 -9.32 -4.14
N VAL A 21 25.76 -9.43 -5.46
CA VAL A 21 24.97 -10.33 -6.30
C VAL A 21 25.29 -11.79 -5.96
N ALA A 22 26.58 -12.16 -5.87
CA ALA A 22 27.00 -13.51 -5.52
C ALA A 22 26.50 -13.93 -4.13
N GLU A 23 26.64 -13.08 -3.13
CA GLU A 23 26.14 -13.34 -1.77
C GLU A 23 24.63 -13.52 -1.73
N THR A 24 23.89 -12.75 -2.53
CA THR A 24 22.44 -12.89 -2.65
C THR A 24 22.07 -14.21 -3.30
N ILE A 25 22.67 -14.57 -4.44
CA ILE A 25 22.39 -15.83 -5.14
C ILE A 25 22.74 -17.05 -4.26
N LEU A 26 23.87 -16.99 -3.56
CA LEU A 26 24.30 -18.07 -2.65
C LEU A 26 23.53 -18.08 -1.31
N GLY A 27 22.61 -17.16 -1.12
CA GLY A 27 21.80 -17.06 0.09
C GLY A 27 22.56 -16.56 1.33
N ARG A 28 23.75 -16.00 1.20
CA ARG A 28 24.51 -15.39 2.30
C ARG A 28 23.92 -14.04 2.71
N ASN A 29 23.39 -13.30 1.73
CA ASN A 29 22.60 -12.09 1.92
C ASN A 29 21.12 -12.39 1.71
N ASN A 30 20.25 -11.91 2.60
CA ASN A 30 18.81 -12.04 2.47
C ASN A 30 18.25 -10.76 1.82
N PRO A 31 17.77 -10.81 0.56
CA PRO A 31 17.30 -9.62 -0.12
C PRO A 31 16.05 -9.03 0.55
N ALA A 32 16.03 -7.72 0.69
CA ALA A 32 14.91 -6.97 1.29
C ALA A 32 14.43 -5.81 0.40
N GLY A 33 15.08 -5.59 -0.74
CA GLY A 33 14.75 -4.49 -1.66
C GLY A 33 13.32 -4.57 -2.17
N ARG A 34 12.73 -3.42 -2.42
CA ARG A 34 11.43 -3.26 -3.06
C ARG A 34 11.58 -2.35 -4.27
N LEU A 35 10.86 -2.67 -5.34
CA LEU A 35 10.92 -1.89 -6.58
C LEU A 35 10.49 -0.44 -6.35
N PRO A 36 11.34 0.54 -6.69
CA PRO A 36 11.00 1.96 -6.60
C PRO A 36 10.22 2.45 -7.82
N ILE A 37 10.00 1.59 -8.79
CA ILE A 37 9.23 1.86 -10.01
C ILE A 37 8.28 0.71 -10.33
N THR A 38 7.32 0.96 -11.20
CA THR A 38 6.45 -0.06 -11.78
C THR A 38 7.12 -0.64 -13.03
N ILE A 39 7.19 -1.95 -13.16
CA ILE A 39 7.75 -2.64 -14.35
C ILE A 39 6.60 -3.01 -15.28
N PRO A 40 6.58 -2.51 -16.53
CA PRO A 40 5.57 -2.86 -17.52
C PRO A 40 5.73 -4.31 -18.01
N ARG A 41 4.67 -4.87 -18.58
CA ARG A 41 4.73 -6.16 -19.30
C ARG A 41 5.28 -5.99 -20.70
N ALA A 42 5.00 -4.85 -21.32
CA ALA A 42 5.42 -4.52 -22.67
C ALA A 42 5.66 -3.01 -22.80
N GLU A 43 6.45 -2.62 -23.77
CA GLU A 43 6.78 -1.22 -24.04
C GLU A 43 5.52 -0.36 -24.30
N GLY A 44 4.52 -0.93 -24.95
CA GLY A 44 3.25 -0.25 -25.23
C GLY A 44 2.43 0.15 -24.00
N GLN A 45 2.78 -0.34 -22.81
CA GLN A 45 2.15 0.09 -21.55
C GLN A 45 2.71 1.41 -21.01
N ILE A 46 3.84 1.90 -21.51
CA ILE A 46 4.49 3.12 -21.01
C ILE A 46 3.66 4.35 -21.44
N PRO A 47 3.37 5.30 -20.51
CA PRO A 47 3.86 5.39 -19.13
C PRO A 47 3.02 4.57 -18.15
N VAL A 48 3.68 3.77 -17.31
CA VAL A 48 3.06 3.00 -16.24
C VAL A 48 3.66 3.36 -14.88
N TYR A 49 2.83 3.86 -13.96
CA TYR A 49 3.24 4.20 -12.60
C TYR A 49 2.08 3.93 -11.61
N TYR A 50 2.41 3.57 -10.38
CA TYR A 50 1.45 3.03 -9.41
C TYR A 50 0.37 4.04 -8.97
N ASN A 51 0.69 5.33 -8.96
CA ASN A 51 -0.19 6.42 -8.53
C ASN A 51 -0.86 7.15 -9.71
N LYS A 52 -1.01 6.48 -10.85
CA LYS A 52 -1.73 7.03 -12.01
C LYS A 52 -3.17 7.34 -11.63
N LYS A 53 -3.59 8.58 -11.88
CA LYS A 53 -4.99 8.99 -11.73
C LYS A 53 -5.84 8.22 -12.75
N ARG A 54 -7.04 7.77 -12.37
CA ARG A 54 -7.98 7.15 -13.31
C ARG A 54 -8.32 8.13 -14.45
N PRO A 55 -8.54 7.70 -15.69
CA PRO A 55 -9.57 6.73 -16.06
C PRO A 55 -9.11 5.28 -15.89
N ALA A 56 -10.11 4.42 -15.74
CA ALA A 56 -9.90 3.01 -15.42
C ALA A 56 -8.83 2.39 -16.32
N ASN A 57 -8.02 1.55 -15.72
CA ASN A 57 -7.20 0.64 -16.49
C ASN A 57 -8.15 -0.29 -17.23
N HIS A 58 -8.41 0.00 -18.50
CA HIS A 58 -9.01 -0.97 -19.39
C HIS A 58 -7.89 -1.87 -19.87
N ASP A 59 -8.13 -3.16 -19.86
CA ASP A 59 -7.23 -4.11 -20.49
C ASP A 59 -7.12 -3.78 -21.98
N TYR A 60 -5.95 -4.01 -22.53
CA TYR A 60 -5.73 -3.97 -23.97
C TYR A 60 -6.41 -5.18 -24.62
N THR A 61 -6.59 -5.17 -25.91
CA THR A 61 -7.23 -6.29 -26.63
C THR A 61 -6.48 -7.61 -26.43
N ASP A 62 -5.16 -7.53 -26.32
CA ASP A 62 -4.24 -8.67 -26.26
C ASP A 62 -3.39 -8.73 -24.98
N LEU A 63 -3.52 -7.72 -24.11
CA LEU A 63 -2.69 -7.58 -22.92
C LEU A 63 -3.46 -6.96 -21.76
N THR A 64 -3.27 -7.52 -20.57
CA THR A 64 -3.81 -6.90 -19.35
C THR A 64 -3.15 -5.55 -19.05
N ALA A 65 -3.91 -4.60 -18.55
CA ALA A 65 -3.38 -3.33 -18.05
C ALA A 65 -2.55 -3.45 -16.76
N ALA A 66 -2.61 -4.60 -16.08
CA ALA A 66 -1.80 -4.84 -14.89
C ALA A 66 -0.30 -4.88 -15.24
N PRO A 67 0.57 -4.25 -14.43
CA PRO A 67 2.01 -4.30 -14.67
C PRO A 67 2.58 -5.71 -14.48
N LEU A 68 3.79 -5.95 -14.97
CA LEU A 68 4.52 -7.18 -14.70
C LEU A 68 4.89 -7.27 -13.21
N TYR A 69 5.53 -6.22 -12.69
CA TYR A 69 5.78 -6.04 -11.26
C TYR A 69 5.37 -4.64 -10.83
N PRO A 70 4.50 -4.51 -9.82
CA PRO A 70 4.08 -3.20 -9.34
C PRO A 70 5.18 -2.52 -8.50
N PHE A 71 5.09 -1.19 -8.38
CA PHE A 71 5.84 -0.41 -7.39
C PHE A 71 5.72 -1.04 -6.00
N GLY A 72 6.80 -1.07 -5.26
CA GLY A 72 6.86 -1.65 -3.91
C GLY A 72 6.95 -3.19 -3.88
N TYR A 73 6.92 -3.86 -5.02
CA TYR A 73 7.07 -5.32 -5.10
C TYR A 73 8.51 -5.75 -4.81
N GLY A 74 8.66 -6.91 -4.21
CA GLY A 74 9.94 -7.59 -3.99
C GLY A 74 9.78 -8.80 -3.08
N LEU A 75 10.66 -9.75 -3.24
CA LEU A 75 10.71 -10.99 -2.47
C LEU A 75 11.92 -10.99 -1.53
N SER A 76 11.85 -11.81 -0.50
CA SER A 76 12.90 -12.09 0.46
C SER A 76 12.97 -13.61 0.65
N TYR A 77 14.09 -14.11 1.13
CA TYR A 77 14.17 -15.51 1.57
C TYR A 77 13.41 -15.76 2.88
N SER A 78 13.14 -14.68 3.65
CA SER A 78 12.28 -14.74 4.83
C SER A 78 10.84 -14.44 4.47
N THR A 79 9.91 -15.00 5.25
CA THR A 79 8.48 -14.75 5.16
C THR A 79 8.01 -13.96 6.37
N PHE A 80 7.10 -13.01 6.13
CA PHE A 80 6.57 -12.14 7.18
C PHE A 80 5.05 -12.16 7.19
N GLU A 81 4.49 -12.21 8.39
CA GLU A 81 3.07 -12.11 8.63
C GLU A 81 2.74 -10.73 9.19
N TYR A 82 1.68 -10.14 8.64
CA TYR A 82 1.13 -8.86 9.08
C TYR A 82 -0.12 -9.11 9.89
N GLY A 83 -0.15 -8.59 11.12
CA GLY A 83 -1.32 -8.61 11.99
C GLY A 83 -2.36 -7.57 11.60
N SER A 84 -3.28 -7.34 12.53
CA SER A 84 -4.33 -6.34 12.35
C SER A 84 -3.76 -4.94 12.20
N LEU A 85 -4.39 -4.17 11.33
CA LEU A 85 -4.16 -2.74 11.19
C LEU A 85 -4.97 -2.01 12.25
N GLU A 86 -4.30 -1.17 13.02
CA GLU A 86 -4.92 -0.28 14.00
C GLU A 86 -4.69 1.16 13.55
N ALA A 87 -5.75 1.96 13.58
CA ALA A 87 -5.66 3.38 13.27
C ALA A 87 -6.38 4.18 14.36
N ARG A 88 -5.75 5.23 14.84
CA ARG A 88 -6.28 6.10 15.89
C ARG A 88 -6.02 7.55 15.54
N GLN A 89 -7.03 8.39 15.68
CA GLN A 89 -6.86 9.83 15.62
C GLN A 89 -6.16 10.30 16.92
N SER A 90 -5.02 10.96 16.79
CA SER A 90 -4.22 11.42 17.93
C SER A 90 -4.17 12.96 18.06
N GLY A 91 -4.89 13.68 17.21
CA GLY A 91 -5.02 15.14 17.21
C GLY A 91 -5.85 15.61 16.04
N ASP A 92 -6.04 16.92 15.92
CA ASP A 92 -6.66 17.51 14.74
C ASP A 92 -5.79 17.16 13.53
N ASN A 93 -6.37 16.42 12.57
CA ASN A 93 -5.71 16.02 11.33
C ASN A 93 -4.46 15.11 11.50
N VAL A 94 -4.28 14.46 12.64
CA VAL A 94 -3.18 13.52 12.87
C VAL A 94 -3.74 12.13 13.10
N LEU A 95 -3.31 11.19 12.26
CA LEU A 95 -3.69 9.79 12.34
C LEU A 95 -2.47 8.93 12.64
N GLU A 96 -2.51 8.22 13.76
CA GLU A 96 -1.54 7.18 14.08
C GLU A 96 -2.03 5.84 13.55
N VAL A 97 -1.18 5.19 12.78
CA VAL A 97 -1.48 3.90 12.15
C VAL A 97 -0.42 2.90 12.55
N SER A 98 -0.82 1.77 13.09
CA SER A 98 0.11 0.73 13.50
C SER A 98 -0.28 -0.66 13.02
N CYS A 99 0.72 -1.51 12.87
CA CYS A 99 0.55 -2.91 12.51
C CYS A 99 1.65 -3.75 13.16
N ARG A 100 1.32 -4.98 13.51
CA ARG A 100 2.24 -5.95 14.06
C ARG A 100 2.80 -6.81 12.94
N ILE A 101 4.13 -6.94 12.86
CA ILE A 101 4.81 -7.76 11.84
C ILE A 101 5.60 -8.84 12.54
N ARG A 102 5.46 -10.09 12.09
CA ARG A 102 6.18 -11.26 12.58
C ARG A 102 6.96 -11.92 11.47
N ASN A 103 8.23 -12.26 11.74
CA ASN A 103 8.98 -13.15 10.88
C ASN A 103 8.53 -14.60 11.15
N THR A 104 7.98 -15.26 10.13
CA THR A 104 7.47 -16.64 10.24
C THR A 104 8.43 -17.68 9.68
N SER A 105 9.59 -17.23 9.20
CA SER A 105 10.65 -18.11 8.71
C SER A 105 11.67 -18.45 9.82
N ASP A 106 12.50 -19.44 9.55
CA ASP A 106 13.64 -19.87 10.38
C ASP A 106 14.89 -19.01 10.19
N ARG A 107 14.79 -17.95 9.38
CA ARG A 107 15.90 -17.09 8.98
C ARG A 107 15.63 -15.64 9.33
N GLU A 108 16.63 -14.94 9.86
CA GLU A 108 16.60 -13.48 10.01
C GLU A 108 16.41 -12.80 8.66
N GLY A 109 15.60 -11.75 8.63
CA GLY A 109 15.37 -10.98 7.44
C GLY A 109 14.91 -9.55 7.72
N ASP A 110 15.16 -8.71 6.72
CA ASP A 110 14.65 -7.35 6.73
C ASP A 110 13.31 -7.31 5.96
N GLU A 111 12.34 -6.59 6.51
CA GLU A 111 11.09 -6.27 5.84
C GLU A 111 10.97 -4.76 5.62
N VAL A 112 10.51 -4.36 4.43
CA VAL A 112 10.15 -2.98 4.13
C VAL A 112 8.64 -2.84 4.23
N VAL A 113 8.20 -2.39 5.40
CA VAL A 113 6.78 -2.13 5.69
C VAL A 113 6.36 -0.87 4.97
N GLN A 114 5.31 -0.95 4.15
CA GLN A 114 4.80 0.15 3.33
C GLN A 114 3.35 0.44 3.72
N LEU A 115 3.05 1.69 4.03
CA LEU A 115 1.71 2.18 4.31
C LEU A 115 1.19 2.94 3.09
N TYR A 116 0.03 2.51 2.58
CA TYR A 116 -0.65 3.18 1.48
C TYR A 116 -1.97 3.78 1.94
N ILE A 117 -2.27 4.95 1.41
CA ILE A 117 -3.52 5.68 1.63
C ILE A 117 -4.36 5.59 0.35
N SER A 118 -5.62 5.19 0.50
CA SER A 118 -6.61 5.19 -0.56
C SER A 118 -7.78 6.06 -0.14
N ASP A 119 -8.13 7.04 -0.95
CA ASP A 119 -9.31 7.86 -0.76
C ASP A 119 -10.44 7.29 -1.62
N MET A 120 -11.48 6.77 -0.97
CA MET A 120 -12.58 6.08 -1.66
C MET A 120 -13.62 7.03 -2.22
N VAL A 121 -13.76 8.19 -1.61
CA VAL A 121 -14.75 9.21 -2.01
C VAL A 121 -14.08 10.58 -1.99
N ALA A 122 -13.27 10.83 -3.01
CA ALA A 122 -12.60 12.12 -3.15
C ALA A 122 -13.46 13.11 -3.96
N SER A 123 -13.46 14.37 -3.54
CA SER A 123 -14.09 15.48 -4.30
C SER A 123 -13.38 15.77 -5.62
N THR A 124 -12.16 15.28 -5.79
CA THR A 124 -11.34 15.41 -7.00
C THR A 124 -10.73 14.07 -7.39
N VAL A 125 -10.35 13.91 -8.66
CA VAL A 125 -9.71 12.66 -9.13
C VAL A 125 -8.36 12.46 -8.45
N ARG A 126 -8.27 11.42 -7.64
CA ARG A 126 -7.05 11.01 -6.91
C ARG A 126 -6.48 9.69 -7.43
N PRO A 127 -5.19 9.44 -7.20
CA PRO A 127 -4.62 8.12 -7.40
C PRO A 127 -5.38 7.07 -6.56
N PRO A 128 -5.57 5.84 -7.06
CA PRO A 128 -6.24 4.78 -6.31
C PRO A 128 -5.57 4.46 -4.98
N ARG A 129 -4.26 4.69 -4.90
CA ARG A 129 -3.46 4.58 -3.69
C ARG A 129 -2.22 5.47 -3.78
N GLN A 130 -1.78 5.96 -2.64
CA GLN A 130 -0.58 6.79 -2.51
C GLN A 130 0.25 6.26 -1.36
N LEU A 131 1.57 6.15 -1.53
CA LEU A 131 2.48 5.77 -0.45
C LEU A 131 2.48 6.88 0.61
N GLY A 132 1.98 6.57 1.80
CA GLY A 132 1.95 7.47 2.96
C GLY A 132 3.19 7.36 3.84
N GLY A 133 3.93 6.25 3.73
CA GLY A 133 5.17 6.06 4.46
C GLY A 133 5.72 4.66 4.29
N PHE A 134 7.00 4.49 4.63
CA PHE A 134 7.63 3.18 4.68
C PHE A 134 8.66 3.10 5.80
N ARG A 135 8.93 1.87 6.27
CA ARG A 135 9.93 1.62 7.31
C ARG A 135 10.60 0.27 7.07
N ARG A 136 11.93 0.26 7.06
CA ARG A 136 12.70 -0.99 7.03
C ARG A 136 12.94 -1.47 8.46
N ILE A 137 12.63 -2.72 8.73
CA ILE A 137 12.83 -3.37 10.03
C ILE A 137 13.54 -4.69 9.82
N ARG A 138 14.42 -5.06 10.76
CA ARG A 138 15.06 -6.37 10.81
C ARG A 138 14.40 -7.20 11.89
N LEU A 139 14.08 -8.46 11.59
CA LEU A 139 13.42 -9.38 12.50
C LEU A 139 14.16 -10.72 12.52
N ALA A 140 14.53 -11.18 13.70
CA ALA A 140 15.03 -12.54 13.92
C ALA A 140 13.91 -13.58 13.65
N PRO A 141 14.25 -14.87 13.49
CA PRO A 141 13.27 -15.93 13.37
C PRO A 141 12.24 -15.90 14.51
N GLY A 142 10.96 -15.90 14.18
CA GLY A 142 9.86 -15.83 15.15
C GLY A 142 9.63 -14.48 15.81
N GLU A 143 10.54 -13.51 15.65
CA GLU A 143 10.41 -12.18 16.24
C GLU A 143 9.19 -11.45 15.69
N GLN A 144 8.54 -10.72 16.58
CA GLN A 144 7.39 -9.88 16.28
C GLN A 144 7.66 -8.45 16.73
N ARG A 145 7.31 -7.46 15.89
CA ARG A 145 7.47 -6.04 16.18
C ARG A 145 6.27 -5.24 15.73
N GLN A 146 5.88 -4.26 16.52
CA GLN A 146 4.90 -3.25 16.12
C GLN A 146 5.59 -2.13 15.35
N VAL A 147 5.02 -1.76 14.22
CA VAL A 147 5.46 -0.64 13.38
C VAL A 147 4.33 0.38 13.33
N SER A 148 4.67 1.64 13.61
CA SER A 148 3.71 2.74 13.63
C SER A 148 4.14 3.83 12.65
N PHE A 149 3.14 4.50 12.08
CA PHE A 149 3.28 5.66 11.21
C PHE A 149 2.37 6.76 11.72
N THR A 150 2.85 7.99 11.66
CA THR A 150 2.05 9.18 11.93
C THR A 150 1.78 9.87 10.60
N LEU A 151 0.51 10.01 10.26
CA LEU A 151 0.04 10.69 9.07
C LEU A 151 -0.50 12.05 9.49
N GLY A 152 0.14 13.10 9.03
CA GLY A 152 -0.31 14.49 9.23
C GLY A 152 -0.89 15.09 7.95
N ASP A 153 -1.07 16.40 7.98
CA ASP A 153 -1.67 17.20 6.90
C ASP A 153 -1.09 16.92 5.53
N GLU A 154 0.23 16.70 5.43
CA GLU A 154 0.87 16.46 4.13
C GLU A 154 0.39 15.17 3.47
N ALA A 155 0.22 14.12 4.25
CA ALA A 155 -0.19 12.81 3.75
C ALA A 155 -1.70 12.74 3.47
N LEU A 156 -2.50 13.52 4.21
CA LEU A 156 -3.96 13.48 4.18
C LEU A 156 -4.57 14.58 3.31
N ALA A 157 -3.83 15.68 3.06
CA ALA A 157 -4.33 16.82 2.32
C ALA A 157 -4.65 16.51 0.85
N LEU A 158 -5.64 17.21 0.33
CA LEU A 158 -5.96 17.30 -1.09
C LEU A 158 -5.91 18.78 -1.52
N ILE A 159 -5.70 18.99 -2.81
CA ILE A 159 -5.84 20.29 -3.44
C ILE A 159 -7.12 20.26 -4.26
N ASP A 160 -8.04 21.17 -3.95
CA ASP A 160 -9.30 21.30 -4.67
C ASP A 160 -9.11 21.97 -6.05
N PRO A 161 -10.14 22.01 -6.92
CA PRO A 161 -10.06 22.67 -8.22
C PRO A 161 -9.77 24.18 -8.14
N GLN A 162 -9.98 24.81 -6.99
CA GLN A 162 -9.67 26.21 -6.74
C GLN A 162 -8.25 26.42 -6.20
N GLY A 163 -7.44 25.35 -6.10
CA GLY A 163 -6.07 25.39 -5.61
C GLY A 163 -5.94 25.48 -4.08
N ARG A 164 -7.04 25.32 -3.33
CA ARG A 164 -7.01 25.35 -1.86
C ARG A 164 -6.62 23.99 -1.33
N ARG A 165 -5.74 23.98 -0.32
CA ARG A 165 -5.35 22.77 0.39
C ARG A 165 -6.38 22.48 1.49
N GLY A 166 -7.00 21.33 1.43
CA GLY A 166 -7.92 20.84 2.44
C GLY A 166 -7.61 19.41 2.86
N ILE A 167 -8.05 18.98 4.02
CA ILE A 167 -7.92 17.60 4.48
C ILE A 167 -9.22 16.89 4.21
N GLY A 168 -9.14 15.78 3.47
CA GLY A 168 -10.30 14.97 3.10
C GLY A 168 -10.86 14.08 4.23
N LEU A 169 -10.47 14.33 5.48
CA LEU A 169 -11.07 13.71 6.65
C LEU A 169 -12.37 14.47 6.98
N ARG A 170 -13.41 14.29 6.20
CA ARG A 170 -14.74 14.74 6.61
C ARG A 170 -15.27 13.79 7.66
N THR A 171 -15.57 14.32 8.84
CA THR A 171 -16.40 13.64 9.84
C THR A 171 -17.85 13.71 9.39
N HIS A 172 -18.69 12.80 9.87
CA HIS A 172 -20.10 12.68 9.49
C HIS A 172 -20.96 13.94 9.80
N GLU A 173 -20.39 14.89 10.55
CA GLU A 173 -21.05 16.14 10.96
C GLU A 173 -20.91 17.24 9.90
N ASP A 174 -19.79 17.26 9.15
CA ASP A 174 -19.53 18.26 8.12
C ASP A 174 -20.42 18.10 6.87
N ASP A 175 -20.95 16.87 6.64
CA ASP A 175 -21.87 16.60 5.52
C ASP A 175 -23.31 17.07 5.79
N ALA A 176 -23.63 17.49 6.99
CA ALA A 176 -24.98 17.90 7.37
C ALA A 176 -25.27 19.37 7.03
N GLU A 177 -24.24 20.22 6.98
CA GLU A 177 -24.42 21.66 6.72
C GLU A 177 -24.45 22.03 5.23
N ASP A 178 -23.85 21.21 4.35
CA ASP A 178 -23.74 21.52 2.90
C ASP A 178 -24.88 20.92 2.03
N GLN A 179 -25.84 20.22 2.60
CA GLN A 179 -26.92 19.60 1.83
C GLN A 179 -28.20 20.47 1.83
N GLN A 180 -28.52 20.99 0.66
CA GLN A 180 -29.86 21.56 0.40
C GLN A 180 -30.93 20.48 0.68
N PRO A 181 -32.11 20.87 1.24
CA PRO A 181 -33.16 19.93 1.60
C PRO A 181 -33.75 19.29 0.34
N GLY A 182 -33.42 18.04 0.09
CA GLY A 182 -33.96 17.24 -1.03
C GLY A 182 -33.08 16.06 -1.49
N GLN A 183 -31.80 16.04 -1.21
CA GLN A 183 -30.89 14.95 -1.66
C GLN A 183 -30.16 14.29 -0.49
N ARG A 184 -30.87 13.49 0.30
CA ARG A 184 -30.22 12.60 1.28
C ARG A 184 -29.73 11.32 0.61
N GLN A 185 -28.56 11.34 -0.01
CA GLN A 185 -27.82 10.11 -0.28
C GLN A 185 -26.81 9.87 0.83
N LYS A 186 -26.90 8.68 1.45
CA LYS A 186 -26.04 8.23 2.55
C LYS A 186 -24.63 7.92 2.03
N ASN A 187 -23.75 8.90 1.99
CA ASN A 187 -22.33 8.66 1.73
C ASN A 187 -21.57 8.55 3.06
N ARG A 188 -21.35 7.31 3.49
CA ARG A 188 -20.57 6.95 4.70
C ARG A 188 -19.21 6.44 4.31
N HIS A 189 -18.25 7.27 3.94
CA HIS A 189 -16.91 6.74 3.66
C HIS A 189 -15.83 7.79 3.96
N GLY A 190 -15.01 7.54 5.01
CA GLY A 190 -13.73 8.20 5.23
C GLY A 190 -12.60 7.54 4.42
N PRO A 191 -11.38 8.08 4.45
CA PRO A 191 -10.26 7.49 3.73
C PRO A 191 -9.96 6.08 4.23
N ASN A 192 -9.76 5.15 3.30
CA ASN A 192 -9.36 3.79 3.62
C ASN A 192 -7.83 3.70 3.67
N LEU A 193 -7.32 3.15 4.76
CA LEU A 193 -5.91 2.85 4.94
C LEU A 193 -5.63 1.40 4.58
N THR A 194 -4.56 1.18 3.86
CA THR A 194 -4.19 -0.16 3.42
C THR A 194 -2.71 -0.42 3.68
N PHE A 195 -2.41 -1.47 4.43
CA PHE A 195 -1.07 -2.03 4.43
C PHE A 195 -0.92 -3.03 3.30
N CYS A 196 0.18 -2.92 2.58
CA CYS A 196 0.51 -3.91 1.56
C CYS A 196 1.08 -5.16 2.24
N LYS A 197 0.28 -6.22 2.31
CA LYS A 197 0.76 -7.55 2.69
C LYS A 197 1.45 -8.17 1.48
N LYS A 198 2.66 -8.68 1.67
CA LYS A 198 3.40 -9.44 0.66
C LYS A 198 2.56 -10.63 0.19
N LEU A 199 2.43 -10.77 -1.08
CA LEU A 199 1.66 -11.82 -1.72
C LEU A 199 2.54 -12.76 -2.52
N SER A 200 2.51 -14.01 -2.12
CA SER A 200 2.55 -15.11 -3.07
C SER A 200 1.12 -15.26 -3.62
N HIS A 201 0.92 -14.91 -4.86
CA HIS A 201 -0.25 -15.18 -5.70
C HIS A 201 -1.54 -14.35 -5.61
N MET A 202 -1.80 -13.48 -4.65
CA MET A 202 -2.91 -12.50 -4.75
C MET A 202 -2.78 -11.40 -3.69
N GLN A 203 -2.96 -10.14 -4.11
CA GLN A 203 -2.97 -9.00 -3.20
C GLN A 203 -4.20 -9.09 -2.29
N ARG A 204 -4.02 -9.48 -1.03
CA ARG A 204 -5.04 -9.26 -0.01
C ARG A 204 -4.85 -7.87 0.56
N LEU A 205 -5.70 -6.97 0.14
CA LEU A 205 -5.82 -5.64 0.69
C LEU A 205 -6.62 -5.74 1.99
N PHE A 206 -6.03 -5.36 3.11
CA PHE A 206 -6.82 -5.11 4.31
C PHE A 206 -7.33 -3.68 4.23
N THR A 207 -8.62 -3.55 4.04
CA THR A 207 -9.29 -2.26 3.98
C THR A 207 -9.83 -1.91 5.35
N TYR A 208 -9.46 -0.75 5.85
CA TYR A 208 -10.00 -0.18 7.08
C TYR A 208 -11.21 0.68 6.72
N ARG A 209 -12.34 0.45 7.40
CA ARG A 209 -13.51 1.31 7.37
C ARG A 209 -13.72 1.90 8.76
N PRO A 210 -13.80 3.22 8.94
CA PRO A 210 -14.11 3.80 10.24
C PRO A 210 -15.52 3.37 10.69
N ALA A 211 -15.61 2.82 11.90
CA ALA A 211 -16.87 2.60 12.57
C ALA A 211 -17.18 3.80 13.48
N LYS A 212 -18.47 4.02 13.80
CA LYS A 212 -18.90 5.09 14.71
C LYS A 212 -18.07 5.10 16.00
N ALA A 213 -17.60 6.28 16.36
CA ALA A 213 -16.99 6.68 17.63
C ALA A 213 -16.43 5.55 18.53
N GLY A 214 -15.11 5.40 18.57
CA GLY A 214 -14.40 4.88 19.75
C GLY A 214 -13.67 3.56 19.63
N THR A 215 -14.03 2.64 18.74
CA THR A 215 -13.33 1.35 18.57
C THR A 215 -13.35 0.90 17.13
N TYR A 216 -12.19 0.56 16.62
CA TYR A 216 -11.97 0.23 15.21
C TYR A 216 -11.62 -1.26 15.10
N HIS A 217 -12.43 -2.02 14.36
CA HIS A 217 -12.17 -3.43 14.07
C HIS A 217 -11.87 -3.65 12.59
N CYS A 218 -10.88 -4.49 12.31
CA CYS A 218 -10.55 -4.93 10.97
C CYS A 218 -11.57 -5.99 10.51
N ALA A 219 -12.32 -5.70 9.46
CA ALA A 219 -13.17 -6.70 8.84
C ALA A 219 -12.39 -7.48 7.77
N PRO A 220 -12.52 -8.81 7.70
CA PRO A 220 -11.97 -9.58 6.58
C PRO A 220 -12.68 -9.20 5.27
N PRO A 221 -12.01 -9.26 4.12
CA PRO A 221 -12.62 -8.97 2.84
C PRO A 221 -13.75 -9.99 2.56
N GLU A 222 -14.89 -9.49 2.12
CA GLU A 222 -16.00 -10.33 1.68
C GLU A 222 -15.53 -11.25 0.55
N SER A 223 -15.67 -12.55 0.76
CA SER A 223 -15.46 -13.55 -0.28
C SER A 223 -16.49 -13.34 -1.38
N SER A 224 -16.05 -12.94 -2.56
CA SER A 224 -16.90 -12.95 -3.76
C SER A 224 -17.35 -14.38 -4.02
N ARG A 225 -18.58 -14.71 -3.63
CA ARG A 225 -19.26 -15.90 -4.14
C ARG A 225 -19.52 -15.67 -5.63
N ARG A 226 -18.74 -16.33 -6.47
CA ARG A 226 -19.11 -16.53 -7.87
C ARG A 226 -20.21 -17.59 -7.89
N ARG A 227 -21.33 -17.25 -8.48
CA ARG A 227 -22.22 -18.20 -9.18
C ARG A 227 -21.88 -18.17 -10.65
#